data_36df4d153017653f0e33e2c0ce7b649f
#
_entry.id   36df4d153017653f0e33e2c0ce7b649f
#
_cell.length_a   1.000
_cell.length_b   1.000
_cell.length_c   1.000
_cell.angle_alpha   90.00
_cell.angle_beta   90.00
_cell.angle_gamma   90.00
#
_symmetry.space_group_name_H-M   'P 1'
#
loop_
_entity.id
_entity.type
_entity.pdbx_description
1 polymer ?
#
loop_
_entity_poly.entity_id
_entity_poly.type
_entity_poly.pdbx_seq_one_letter_code
_entity_poly.pdbx_strand_id
1 'polypeptide(L)'
;SGREEVVLHSTSCEEANKTKIKEVIASLRAEGSTAGAAALKTAYEIASRYFVTGGNNRIILGTDGDFNVGISSTEELVALVEQERERGIYLTVLGVGSGNLNDSMMEQLADYGNGNYEYIDNLAQLEKIFIHERSRFHTVARDCKVQVTFDPKAVAAYRLIGYENRLMDDEEFENDNRDAGEIGAGQSVTVLYEIVPTANGKETLASFDVRYKKEAGSTGIPLSENVRTGTAPITEASDDM
;
A
#
# COMPACT_ATOMS: atom_id res chain seq x y z
N SER A 1 -10.44 -30.58 -3.04
CA SER A 1 -9.45 -29.80 -2.27
C SER A 1 -8.50 -29.17 -3.26
N GLY A 2 -8.47 -27.83 -3.31
CA GLY A 2 -7.50 -27.09 -4.11
C GLY A 2 -6.07 -27.43 -3.64
N ARG A 3 -5.17 -27.53 -4.60
CA ARG A 3 -3.74 -27.64 -4.34
C ARG A 3 -3.08 -26.40 -4.93
N GLU A 4 -2.08 -25.89 -4.23
CA GLU A 4 -1.17 -24.90 -4.79
C GLU A 4 -0.36 -25.56 -5.93
N GLU A 5 -0.20 -24.86 -7.04
CA GLU A 5 0.58 -25.32 -8.20
C GLU A 5 1.49 -24.19 -8.70
N VAL A 6 2.75 -24.52 -8.96
CA VAL A 6 3.68 -23.59 -9.57
C VAL A 6 3.57 -23.72 -11.10
N VAL A 7 2.76 -22.89 -11.71
CA VAL A 7 2.49 -22.94 -13.17
C VAL A 7 3.63 -22.37 -14.02
N LEU A 8 4.49 -21.53 -13.44
CA LEU A 8 5.69 -21.00 -14.07
C LEU A 8 6.81 -20.87 -13.03
N HIS A 9 7.91 -21.58 -13.27
CA HIS A 9 9.12 -21.41 -12.45
C HIS A 9 9.78 -20.06 -12.74
N SER A 10 10.72 -19.65 -11.85
CA SER A 10 11.47 -18.40 -12.01
C SER A 10 12.00 -18.25 -13.43
N THR A 11 11.58 -17.19 -14.09
CA THR A 11 11.85 -16.94 -15.51
C THR A 11 12.19 -15.46 -15.66
N SER A 12 13.29 -15.14 -16.35
CA SER A 12 13.66 -13.75 -16.63
C SER A 12 12.62 -13.09 -17.53
N CYS A 13 12.39 -11.79 -17.34
CA CYS A 13 11.48 -10.99 -18.18
C CYS A 13 12.14 -10.47 -19.47
N GLU A 14 13.21 -11.13 -19.93
CA GLU A 14 13.84 -10.83 -21.22
C GLU A 14 12.88 -11.09 -22.38
N GLU A 15 13.12 -10.41 -23.50
CA GLU A 15 12.22 -10.47 -24.67
C GLU A 15 11.94 -11.90 -25.13
N ALA A 16 12.98 -12.76 -25.11
CA ALA A 16 12.87 -14.17 -25.51
C ALA A 16 11.87 -14.98 -24.67
N ASN A 17 11.61 -14.57 -23.42
CA ASN A 17 10.73 -15.29 -22.50
C ASN A 17 9.32 -14.69 -22.44
N LYS A 18 9.10 -13.48 -22.94
CA LYS A 18 7.81 -12.78 -22.82
C LYS A 18 6.63 -13.54 -23.43
N THR A 19 6.85 -14.17 -24.59
CA THR A 19 5.79 -14.98 -25.25
C THR A 19 5.37 -16.12 -24.34
N LYS A 20 6.33 -16.90 -23.82
CA LYS A 20 6.04 -17.99 -22.88
C LYS A 20 5.31 -17.53 -21.64
N ILE A 21 5.74 -16.42 -21.04
CA ILE A 21 5.09 -15.85 -19.85
C ILE A 21 3.63 -15.47 -20.15
N LYS A 22 3.38 -14.81 -21.27
CA LYS A 22 2.03 -14.44 -21.72
C LYS A 22 1.14 -15.65 -21.98
N GLU A 23 1.67 -16.69 -22.61
CA GLU A 23 0.95 -17.94 -22.87
C GLU A 23 0.55 -18.65 -21.58
N VAL A 24 1.44 -18.72 -20.60
CA VAL A 24 1.13 -19.29 -19.27
C VAL A 24 0.04 -18.49 -18.59
N ILE A 25 0.16 -17.15 -18.55
CA ILE A 25 -0.87 -16.30 -17.95
C ILE A 25 -2.22 -16.48 -18.65
N ALA A 26 -2.23 -16.53 -19.99
CA ALA A 26 -3.47 -16.71 -20.76
C ALA A 26 -4.10 -18.11 -20.58
N SER A 27 -3.33 -19.10 -20.15
CA SER A 27 -3.82 -20.46 -19.89
C SER A 27 -4.48 -20.61 -18.53
N LEU A 28 -4.29 -19.66 -17.61
CA LEU A 28 -4.89 -19.71 -16.27
C LEU A 28 -6.41 -19.74 -16.36
N ARG A 29 -7.03 -20.54 -15.51
CA ARG A 29 -8.49 -20.67 -15.37
C ARG A 29 -8.86 -20.53 -13.89
N ALA A 30 -9.98 -19.91 -13.63
CA ALA A 30 -10.57 -19.87 -12.30
C ALA A 30 -11.20 -21.25 -12.03
N GLU A 31 -10.53 -22.10 -11.27
CA GLU A 31 -10.97 -23.46 -10.96
C GLU A 31 -10.65 -23.82 -9.50
N GLY A 32 -11.50 -24.64 -8.89
CA GLY A 32 -11.24 -25.24 -7.57
C GLY A 32 -11.57 -24.37 -6.38
N SER A 33 -11.12 -24.82 -5.21
CA SER A 33 -11.22 -24.09 -3.93
C SER A 33 -9.85 -23.53 -3.55
N THR A 34 -9.82 -22.32 -3.00
CA THR A 34 -8.59 -21.59 -2.71
C THR A 34 -7.93 -22.11 -1.42
N ALA A 35 -6.77 -22.75 -1.53
CA ALA A 35 -5.87 -23.00 -0.41
C ALA A 35 -4.93 -21.80 -0.20
N GLY A 36 -5.50 -20.63 0.08
CA GLY A 36 -4.80 -19.34 0.04
C GLY A 36 -3.57 -19.27 0.94
N ALA A 37 -3.66 -19.80 2.17
CA ALA A 37 -2.53 -19.82 3.11
C ALA A 37 -1.35 -20.67 2.60
N ALA A 38 -1.64 -21.85 2.03
CA ALA A 38 -0.61 -22.72 1.47
C ALA A 38 0.05 -22.08 0.24
N ALA A 39 -0.77 -21.49 -0.64
CA ALA A 39 -0.27 -20.78 -1.82
C ALA A 39 0.63 -19.61 -1.45
N LEU A 40 0.26 -18.82 -0.44
CA LEU A 40 1.07 -17.69 0.04
C LEU A 40 2.40 -18.17 0.64
N LYS A 41 2.40 -19.24 1.45
CA LYS A 41 3.63 -19.86 1.98
C LYS A 41 4.56 -20.30 0.86
N THR A 42 4.03 -21.03 -0.13
CA THR A 42 4.79 -21.48 -1.30
C THR A 42 5.34 -20.29 -2.11
N ALA A 43 4.56 -19.21 -2.25
CA ALA A 43 5.03 -17.99 -2.93
C ALA A 43 6.21 -17.35 -2.19
N TYR A 44 6.18 -17.26 -0.87
CA TYR A 44 7.29 -16.75 -0.07
C TYR A 44 8.53 -17.66 -0.12
N GLU A 45 8.36 -18.97 -0.10
CA GLU A 45 9.48 -19.91 -0.29
C GLU A 45 10.17 -19.72 -1.65
N ILE A 46 9.40 -19.52 -2.70
CA ILE A 46 9.93 -19.25 -4.05
C ILE A 46 10.62 -17.88 -4.06
N ALA A 47 9.98 -16.83 -3.53
CA ALA A 47 10.56 -15.48 -3.49
C ALA A 47 11.88 -15.45 -2.70
N SER A 48 11.95 -16.15 -1.56
CA SER A 48 13.18 -16.30 -0.77
C SER A 48 14.30 -17.01 -1.54
N ARG A 49 13.95 -18.06 -2.31
CA ARG A 49 14.92 -18.81 -3.11
C ARG A 49 15.54 -17.98 -4.23
N TYR A 50 14.78 -17.05 -4.79
CA TYR A 50 15.19 -16.18 -5.89
C TYR A 50 15.38 -14.73 -5.47
N PHE A 51 15.62 -14.50 -4.18
CA PHE A 51 15.82 -13.18 -3.62
C PHE A 51 16.96 -12.43 -4.30
N VAL A 52 16.71 -11.19 -4.70
CA VAL A 52 17.68 -10.29 -5.32
C VAL A 52 18.09 -9.22 -4.32
N THR A 53 19.34 -9.30 -3.84
CA THR A 53 19.89 -8.30 -2.92
C THR A 53 19.87 -6.91 -3.56
N GLY A 54 19.30 -5.92 -2.87
CA GLY A 54 19.11 -4.56 -3.39
C GLY A 54 18.01 -4.44 -4.45
N GLY A 55 17.32 -5.55 -4.77
CA GLY A 55 16.18 -5.57 -5.68
C GLY A 55 14.85 -5.29 -4.99
N ASN A 56 13.79 -5.12 -5.78
CA ASN A 56 12.43 -5.04 -5.28
C ASN A 56 11.80 -6.45 -5.30
N ASN A 57 11.95 -7.17 -4.19
CA ASN A 57 11.39 -8.52 -4.04
C ASN A 57 9.94 -8.39 -3.56
N ARG A 58 8.98 -8.76 -4.42
CA ARG A 58 7.57 -8.53 -4.15
C ARG A 58 6.70 -9.68 -4.66
N ILE A 59 5.74 -10.07 -3.85
CA ILE A 59 4.64 -10.93 -4.23
C ILE A 59 3.45 -10.05 -4.59
N ILE A 60 2.76 -10.38 -5.68
CA ILE A 60 1.47 -9.79 -6.05
C ILE A 60 0.44 -10.90 -5.94
N LEU A 61 -0.43 -10.79 -4.96
CA LEU A 61 -1.52 -11.73 -4.70
C LEU A 61 -2.80 -11.21 -5.36
N GLY A 62 -3.35 -11.95 -6.32
CA GLY A 62 -4.69 -11.71 -6.84
C GLY A 62 -5.70 -12.67 -6.21
N THR A 63 -6.79 -12.15 -5.65
CA THR A 63 -7.82 -12.97 -4.98
C THR A 63 -9.21 -12.36 -5.16
N ASP A 64 -10.24 -13.21 -5.22
CA ASP A 64 -11.65 -12.83 -5.24
C ASP A 64 -12.25 -12.66 -3.82
N GLY A 65 -11.42 -12.66 -2.81
CA GLY A 65 -11.81 -12.44 -1.42
C GLY A 65 -12.27 -13.70 -0.69
N ASP A 66 -12.53 -14.79 -1.38
CA ASP A 66 -12.76 -16.10 -0.75
C ASP A 66 -11.41 -16.77 -0.42
N PHE A 67 -10.59 -15.98 0.31
CA PHE A 67 -9.31 -16.45 0.81
C PHE A 67 -9.55 -17.40 1.98
N ASN A 68 -9.92 -18.63 1.63
CA ASN A 68 -10.18 -19.68 2.61
C ASN A 68 -8.87 -20.04 3.26
N VAL A 69 -8.67 -19.53 4.47
CA VAL A 69 -7.40 -19.60 5.21
C VAL A 69 -7.05 -21.05 5.58
N GLY A 70 -8.02 -21.96 5.42
CA GLY A 70 -7.81 -23.36 5.76
C GLY A 70 -7.60 -23.53 7.27
N ILE A 71 -6.49 -24.19 7.64
CA ILE A 71 -6.15 -24.48 9.05
C ILE A 71 -5.45 -23.28 9.73
N SER A 72 -4.96 -22.30 8.95
CA SER A 72 -4.23 -21.13 9.47
C SER A 72 -5.19 -20.02 9.83
N SER A 73 -4.98 -19.37 10.98
CA SER A 73 -5.73 -18.17 11.36
C SER A 73 -5.24 -16.93 10.62
N THR A 74 -6.02 -15.86 10.62
CA THR A 74 -5.60 -14.56 10.07
C THR A 74 -4.32 -14.07 10.74
N GLU A 75 -4.20 -14.27 12.05
CA GLU A 75 -3.03 -13.89 12.84
C GLU A 75 -1.77 -14.63 12.40
N GLU A 76 -1.88 -15.92 12.07
CA GLU A 76 -0.73 -16.70 11.55
C GLU A 76 -0.27 -16.21 10.18
N LEU A 77 -1.20 -15.79 9.32
CA LEU A 77 -0.86 -15.21 8.03
C LEU A 77 -0.22 -13.84 8.17
N VAL A 78 -0.74 -12.99 9.03
CA VAL A 78 -0.15 -11.68 9.34
C VAL A 78 1.27 -11.87 9.86
N ALA A 79 1.49 -12.77 10.83
CA ALA A 79 2.82 -13.05 11.36
C ALA A 79 3.81 -13.55 10.29
N LEU A 80 3.34 -14.40 9.36
CA LEU A 80 4.15 -14.85 8.22
C LEU A 80 4.54 -13.65 7.32
N VAL A 81 3.58 -12.81 6.98
CA VAL A 81 3.79 -11.66 6.12
C VAL A 81 4.77 -10.66 6.75
N GLU A 82 4.62 -10.37 8.05
CA GLU A 82 5.55 -9.54 8.81
C GLU A 82 6.97 -10.11 8.81
N GLN A 83 7.12 -11.39 9.08
CA GLN A 83 8.42 -12.05 9.08
C GLN A 83 9.12 -11.95 7.72
N GLU A 84 8.39 -12.12 6.63
CA GLU A 84 8.96 -12.05 5.28
C GLU A 84 9.22 -10.61 4.83
N ARG A 85 8.42 -9.64 5.30
CA ARG A 85 8.68 -8.21 5.15
C ARG A 85 10.03 -7.83 5.75
N GLU A 86 10.35 -8.28 6.97
CA GLU A 86 11.64 -8.04 7.63
C GLU A 86 12.82 -8.60 6.81
N ARG A 87 12.58 -9.63 6.00
CA ARG A 87 13.56 -10.17 5.05
C ARG A 87 13.64 -9.39 3.74
N GLY A 88 12.79 -8.38 3.55
CA GLY A 88 12.73 -7.55 2.35
C GLY A 88 11.88 -8.13 1.22
N ILE A 89 10.93 -9.04 1.52
CA ILE A 89 9.96 -9.57 0.55
C ILE A 89 8.60 -8.97 0.88
N TYR A 90 8.10 -8.10 0.01
CA TYR A 90 6.85 -7.36 0.20
C TYR A 90 5.64 -8.04 -0.42
N LEU A 91 4.44 -7.69 0.05
CA LEU A 91 3.18 -8.26 -0.43
C LEU A 91 2.23 -7.16 -0.89
N THR A 92 1.85 -7.17 -2.15
CA THR A 92 0.74 -6.37 -2.69
C THR A 92 -0.46 -7.28 -2.92
N VAL A 93 -1.65 -6.83 -2.55
CA VAL A 93 -2.89 -7.59 -2.68
C VAL A 93 -3.83 -6.90 -3.66
N LEU A 94 -4.32 -7.66 -4.62
CA LEU A 94 -5.30 -7.22 -5.62
C LEU A 94 -6.60 -7.98 -5.37
N GLY A 95 -7.61 -7.29 -4.85
CA GLY A 95 -8.95 -7.83 -4.70
C GLY A 95 -9.72 -7.74 -6.01
N VAL A 96 -10.23 -8.85 -6.53
CA VAL A 96 -11.01 -8.90 -7.77
C VAL A 96 -12.39 -9.51 -7.52
N GLY A 97 -13.43 -8.97 -8.16
CA GLY A 97 -14.80 -9.52 -8.09
C GLY A 97 -15.79 -8.65 -7.32
N SER A 98 -17.05 -9.03 -7.39
CA SER A 98 -18.18 -8.33 -6.75
C SER A 98 -18.88 -9.30 -5.79
N GLY A 99 -18.51 -9.30 -4.53
CA GLY A 99 -19.11 -10.24 -3.56
C GLY A 99 -18.57 -10.08 -2.14
N ASN A 100 -18.44 -11.17 -1.43
CA ASN A 100 -17.96 -11.22 -0.04
C ASN A 100 -16.43 -11.06 0.03
N LEU A 101 -15.89 -9.98 -0.53
CA LEU A 101 -14.50 -9.62 -0.33
C LEU A 101 -14.27 -9.37 1.17
N ASN A 102 -13.31 -10.08 1.75
CA ASN A 102 -12.83 -9.75 3.09
C ASN A 102 -11.79 -8.62 3.00
N ASP A 103 -12.28 -7.43 2.63
CA ASP A 103 -11.44 -6.24 2.43
C ASP A 103 -10.54 -5.97 3.63
N SER A 104 -11.06 -6.10 4.85
CA SER A 104 -10.31 -5.85 6.08
C SER A 104 -9.09 -6.78 6.22
N MET A 105 -9.22 -8.06 5.88
CA MET A 105 -8.11 -9.00 5.95
C MET A 105 -7.08 -8.73 4.84
N MET A 106 -7.55 -8.42 3.63
CA MET A 106 -6.68 -8.14 2.49
C MET A 106 -5.90 -6.84 2.69
N GLU A 107 -6.55 -5.81 3.23
CA GLU A 107 -5.90 -4.56 3.62
C GLU A 107 -4.84 -4.82 4.70
N GLN A 108 -5.17 -5.59 5.75
CA GLN A 108 -4.20 -5.96 6.77
C GLN A 108 -2.99 -6.71 6.20
N LEU A 109 -3.20 -7.73 5.35
CA LEU A 109 -2.09 -8.45 4.75
C LEU A 109 -1.20 -7.56 3.89
N ALA A 110 -1.78 -6.61 3.15
CA ALA A 110 -1.01 -5.66 2.36
C ALA A 110 -0.23 -4.68 3.24
N ASP A 111 -0.86 -4.13 4.28
CA ASP A 111 -0.24 -3.17 5.21
C ASP A 111 0.92 -3.82 5.97
N TYR A 112 0.71 -5.00 6.57
CA TYR A 112 1.77 -5.75 7.25
C TYR A 112 2.85 -6.26 6.31
N GLY A 113 2.55 -6.37 5.01
CA GLY A 113 3.49 -6.77 3.94
C GLY A 113 4.23 -5.62 3.27
N ASN A 114 4.15 -4.39 3.77
CA ASN A 114 4.71 -3.19 3.13
C ASN A 114 4.35 -3.09 1.65
N GLY A 115 3.10 -3.39 1.35
CA GLY A 115 2.53 -3.32 0.00
C GLY A 115 1.29 -2.46 -0.05
N ASN A 116 0.53 -2.61 -1.12
CA ASN A 116 -0.72 -1.90 -1.33
C ASN A 116 -1.86 -2.90 -1.48
N TYR A 117 -3.03 -2.56 -0.95
CA TYR A 117 -4.28 -3.19 -1.31
C TYR A 117 -4.96 -2.38 -2.42
N GLU A 118 -5.39 -3.05 -3.48
CA GLU A 118 -6.10 -2.44 -4.60
C GLU A 118 -7.30 -3.28 -4.97
N TYR A 119 -8.47 -2.65 -5.03
CA TYR A 119 -9.67 -3.28 -5.53
C TYR A 119 -9.78 -3.09 -7.04
N ILE A 120 -9.96 -4.19 -7.78
CA ILE A 120 -10.04 -4.23 -9.23
C ILE A 120 -11.47 -4.59 -9.63
N ASP A 121 -12.24 -3.62 -10.01
CA ASP A 121 -13.64 -3.79 -10.47
C ASP A 121 -13.76 -3.88 -12.00
N ASN A 122 -12.75 -3.38 -12.71
CA ASN A 122 -12.76 -3.34 -14.17
C ASN A 122 -11.36 -3.37 -14.78
N LEU A 123 -11.31 -3.57 -16.10
CA LEU A 123 -10.05 -3.64 -16.85
C LEU A 123 -9.27 -2.31 -16.84
N ALA A 124 -9.96 -1.18 -16.82
CA ALA A 124 -9.31 0.14 -16.80
C ALA A 124 -8.54 0.38 -15.50
N GLN A 125 -9.07 -0.11 -14.36
CA GLN A 125 -8.36 -0.06 -13.08
C GLN A 125 -7.11 -0.94 -13.09
N LEU A 126 -7.20 -2.14 -13.67
CA LEU A 126 -6.05 -3.02 -13.84
C LEU A 126 -4.96 -2.38 -14.73
N GLU A 127 -5.37 -1.77 -15.84
CA GLU A 127 -4.46 -1.05 -16.74
C GLU A 127 -3.81 0.13 -16.05
N LYS A 128 -4.57 0.91 -15.28
CA LYS A 128 -4.05 2.01 -14.46
C LYS A 128 -2.92 1.52 -13.55
N ILE A 129 -3.16 0.46 -12.77
CA ILE A 129 -2.19 -0.05 -11.79
C ILE A 129 -0.92 -0.60 -12.46
N PHE A 130 -1.07 -1.47 -13.48
CA PHE A 130 0.07 -2.17 -14.06
C PHE A 130 0.81 -1.42 -15.17
N ILE A 131 0.16 -0.45 -15.81
CA ILE A 131 0.76 0.31 -16.93
C ILE A 131 1.08 1.73 -16.51
N HIS A 132 0.09 2.48 -16.01
CA HIS A 132 0.27 3.90 -15.73
C HIS A 132 0.95 4.14 -14.39
N GLU A 133 0.63 3.35 -13.37
CA GLU A 133 1.14 3.50 -12.00
C GLU A 133 2.12 2.39 -11.59
N ARG A 134 2.69 1.67 -12.55
CA ARG A 134 3.62 0.56 -12.26
C ARG A 134 4.81 0.94 -11.38
N SER A 135 5.21 2.20 -11.40
CA SER A 135 6.30 2.72 -10.58
C SER A 135 5.98 2.70 -9.08
N ARG A 136 4.70 2.69 -8.69
CA ARG A 136 4.27 2.60 -7.28
C ARG A 136 4.71 1.29 -6.60
N PHE A 137 4.96 0.23 -7.38
CA PHE A 137 5.56 -1.00 -6.85
C PHE A 137 7.03 -0.84 -6.47
N HIS A 138 7.66 0.28 -6.81
CA HIS A 138 9.01 0.61 -6.41
C HIS A 138 8.98 1.60 -5.25
N THR A 139 9.19 1.12 -4.04
CA THR A 139 9.19 1.92 -2.82
C THR A 139 10.32 2.95 -2.85
N VAL A 140 9.99 4.22 -2.72
CA VAL A 140 10.93 5.34 -2.67
C VAL A 140 11.03 6.01 -1.31
N ALA A 141 10.00 5.84 -0.47
CA ALA A 141 9.98 6.29 0.91
C ALA A 141 9.36 5.21 1.80
N ARG A 142 10.01 4.95 2.92
CA ARG A 142 9.62 3.96 3.93
C ARG A 142 9.23 4.64 5.21
N ASP A 143 8.40 3.99 6.02
CA ASP A 143 7.96 4.51 7.31
C ASP A 143 7.52 5.98 7.21
N CYS A 144 6.72 6.27 6.19
CA CYS A 144 6.29 7.63 5.89
C CYS A 144 5.18 8.04 6.86
N LYS A 145 5.48 9.03 7.69
CA LYS A 145 4.58 9.61 8.68
C LYS A 145 4.25 11.03 8.29
N VAL A 146 3.02 11.43 8.55
CA VAL A 146 2.53 12.77 8.26
C VAL A 146 1.90 13.35 9.53
N GLN A 147 2.25 14.56 9.86
CA GLN A 147 1.64 15.33 10.94
C GLN A 147 1.17 16.68 10.40
N VAL A 148 -0.06 17.04 10.71
CA VAL A 148 -0.64 18.35 10.39
C VAL A 148 -0.94 19.08 11.69
N THR A 149 -0.26 20.21 11.91
CA THR A 149 -0.45 21.02 13.11
C THR A 149 -1.13 22.35 12.73
N PHE A 150 -2.40 22.49 13.09
CA PHE A 150 -3.17 23.70 12.80
C PHE A 150 -2.79 24.86 13.74
N ASP A 151 -2.66 26.09 13.19
CA ASP A 151 -2.48 27.29 14.00
C ASP A 151 -3.82 27.63 14.71
N PRO A 152 -3.89 27.57 16.04
CA PRO A 152 -5.14 27.87 16.79
C PRO A 152 -5.60 29.33 16.63
N LYS A 153 -4.74 30.20 16.11
CA LYS A 153 -5.11 31.58 15.77
C LYS A 153 -5.82 31.69 14.42
N ALA A 154 -5.66 30.70 13.57
CA ALA A 154 -6.26 30.63 12.24
C ALA A 154 -7.42 29.62 12.17
N VAL A 155 -7.35 28.51 12.91
CA VAL A 155 -8.32 27.41 12.88
C VAL A 155 -8.86 27.19 14.28
N ALA A 156 -10.17 27.38 14.43
CA ALA A 156 -10.87 27.20 15.71
C ALA A 156 -11.20 25.74 16.01
N ALA A 157 -11.45 24.94 14.96
CA ALA A 157 -11.71 23.50 15.05
C ALA A 157 -11.36 22.83 13.73
N TYR A 158 -11.06 21.56 13.80
CA TYR A 158 -10.81 20.72 12.61
C TYR A 158 -11.29 19.30 12.84
N ARG A 159 -11.53 18.58 11.75
CA ARG A 159 -11.87 17.15 11.74
C ARG A 159 -11.21 16.49 10.54
N LEU A 160 -10.51 15.38 10.77
CA LEU A 160 -10.01 14.49 9.72
C LEU A 160 -11.20 13.77 9.07
N ILE A 161 -11.17 13.64 7.75
CA ILE A 161 -12.17 12.90 6.98
C ILE A 161 -11.50 11.65 6.40
N GLY A 162 -11.91 10.47 6.87
CA GLY A 162 -11.28 9.20 6.56
C GLY A 162 -9.97 8.97 7.35
N TYR A 163 -9.27 7.89 7.04
CA TYR A 163 -8.00 7.50 7.68
C TYR A 163 -8.09 7.19 9.19
N GLU A 164 -9.28 6.92 9.74
CA GLU A 164 -9.47 6.66 11.17
C GLU A 164 -8.65 5.48 11.69
N ASN A 165 -8.37 4.49 10.82
CA ASN A 165 -7.59 3.29 11.16
C ASN A 165 -6.06 3.50 11.06
N ARG A 166 -5.62 4.69 10.63
CA ARG A 166 -4.19 5.03 10.40
C ARG A 166 -3.71 6.20 11.23
N LEU A 167 -4.48 6.54 12.25
CA LEU A 167 -4.07 7.56 13.22
C LEU A 167 -2.93 7.02 14.08
N MET A 168 -2.00 7.90 14.41
CA MET A 168 -0.92 7.63 15.38
C MET A 168 -0.87 8.76 16.40
N ASP A 169 -0.32 8.46 17.55
CA ASP A 169 -0.13 9.47 18.59
C ASP A 169 1.01 10.44 18.19
N ASP A 170 0.92 11.69 18.64
CA ASP A 170 1.91 12.73 18.31
C ASP A 170 3.35 12.34 18.68
N GLU A 171 3.52 11.58 19.77
CA GLU A 171 4.82 11.08 20.24
C GLU A 171 5.42 10.02 19.29
N GLU A 172 4.59 9.35 18.51
CA GLU A 172 5.03 8.32 17.55
C GLU A 172 5.56 8.93 16.25
N PHE A 173 5.26 10.17 15.95
CA PHE A 173 5.73 10.86 14.74
C PHE A 173 7.27 10.91 14.67
N GLU A 174 7.93 11.23 15.77
CA GLU A 174 9.40 11.30 15.84
C GLU A 174 10.07 9.94 16.12
N ASN A 175 9.29 8.92 16.47
CA ASN A 175 9.84 7.60 16.81
C ASN A 175 10.23 6.82 15.55
N ASP A 176 11.52 6.73 15.26
CA ASP A 176 12.05 6.00 14.10
C ASP A 176 11.84 4.47 14.17
N ASN A 177 11.47 3.91 15.32
CA ASN A 177 11.16 2.49 15.46
C ASN A 177 9.69 2.18 15.21
N ARG A 178 8.84 3.20 15.05
CA ARG A 178 7.43 3.03 14.71
C ARG A 178 7.30 2.78 13.21
N ASP A 179 6.78 1.61 12.85
CA ASP A 179 6.42 1.25 11.49
C ASP A 179 5.31 2.14 10.95
N ALA A 180 5.38 2.52 9.68
CA ALA A 180 4.41 3.37 9.01
C ALA A 180 4.33 3.02 7.51
N GLY A 181 3.48 3.72 6.76
CA GLY A 181 3.20 3.40 5.36
C GLY A 181 4.39 3.59 4.42
N GLU A 182 4.41 2.79 3.36
CA GLU A 182 5.37 2.87 2.27
C GLU A 182 4.82 3.74 1.14
N ILE A 183 5.66 4.53 0.51
CA ILE A 183 5.30 5.31 -0.68
C ILE A 183 6.09 4.83 -1.89
N GLY A 184 5.37 4.46 -2.93
CA GLY A 184 5.94 4.08 -4.22
C GLY A 184 6.23 5.29 -5.11
N ALA A 185 7.12 5.13 -6.08
CA ALA A 185 7.47 6.19 -7.02
C ALA A 185 6.24 6.67 -7.81
N GLY A 186 6.00 7.98 -7.80
CA GLY A 186 4.84 8.60 -8.47
C GLY A 186 3.50 8.42 -7.72
N GLN A 187 3.50 7.84 -6.53
CA GLN A 187 2.30 7.72 -5.71
C GLN A 187 1.96 9.06 -5.06
N SER A 188 0.67 9.39 -5.05
CA SER A 188 0.10 10.52 -4.31
C SER A 188 -0.82 9.99 -3.21
N VAL A 189 -0.81 10.66 -2.07
CA VAL A 189 -1.73 10.40 -0.96
C VAL A 189 -2.49 11.68 -0.66
N THR A 190 -3.81 11.61 -0.68
CA THR A 190 -4.68 12.76 -0.41
C THR A 190 -5.32 12.60 0.96
N VAL A 191 -5.18 13.62 1.79
CA VAL A 191 -5.80 13.69 3.11
C VAL A 191 -6.72 14.91 3.16
N LEU A 192 -7.94 14.72 3.62
CA LEU A 192 -8.96 15.77 3.70
C LEU A 192 -9.24 16.14 5.16
N TYR A 193 -9.29 17.43 5.43
CA TYR A 193 -9.73 17.99 6.72
C TYR A 193 -10.87 18.96 6.50
N GLU A 194 -11.90 18.82 7.31
CA GLU A 194 -12.89 19.89 7.52
C GLU A 194 -12.36 20.83 8.58
N ILE A 195 -12.35 22.13 8.31
CA ILE A 195 -11.84 23.14 9.24
C ILE A 195 -12.88 24.24 9.49
N VAL A 196 -12.87 24.80 10.70
CA VAL A 196 -13.60 26.00 11.07
C VAL A 196 -12.58 27.13 11.27
N PRO A 197 -12.49 28.09 10.34
CA PRO A 197 -11.55 29.20 10.48
C PRO A 197 -11.97 30.14 11.62
N THR A 198 -10.99 30.82 12.22
CA THR A 198 -11.26 31.92 13.16
C THR A 198 -11.63 33.20 12.41
N ALA A 199 -12.32 34.11 13.09
CA ALA A 199 -12.69 35.44 12.53
C ALA A 199 -11.47 36.30 12.15
N ASN A 200 -10.30 36.03 12.73
CA ASN A 200 -9.05 36.77 12.52
C ASN A 200 -8.04 35.95 11.71
N GLY A 201 -8.53 35.19 10.73
CA GLY A 201 -7.72 34.25 9.94
C GLY A 201 -6.37 34.82 9.51
N LYS A 202 -5.31 34.05 9.72
CA LYS A 202 -3.95 34.38 9.33
C LYS A 202 -3.61 33.74 7.99
N GLU A 203 -2.53 34.22 7.37
CA GLU A 203 -2.02 33.69 6.10
C GLU A 203 -1.62 32.22 6.19
N THR A 204 -1.12 31.77 7.35
CA THR A 204 -0.75 30.35 7.60
C THR A 204 -1.85 29.67 8.38
N LEU A 205 -2.36 28.55 7.86
CA LEU A 205 -3.38 27.69 8.49
C LEU A 205 -2.78 26.62 9.38
N ALA A 206 -1.71 25.98 8.89
CA ALA A 206 -1.10 24.81 9.51
C ALA A 206 0.36 24.66 9.09
N SER A 207 1.13 23.87 9.82
CA SER A 207 2.31 23.19 9.31
C SER A 207 1.94 21.79 8.83
N PHE A 208 2.61 21.35 7.78
CA PHE A 208 2.54 20.02 7.21
C PHE A 208 3.92 19.40 7.31
N ASP A 209 4.07 18.43 8.20
CA ASP A 209 5.34 17.80 8.52
C ASP A 209 5.31 16.35 8.05
N VAL A 210 6.34 15.94 7.33
CA VAL A 210 6.55 14.57 6.83
C VAL A 210 7.85 14.04 7.37
N ARG A 211 7.85 12.80 7.81
CA ARG A 211 9.06 12.08 8.20
C ARG A 211 9.09 10.73 7.47
N TYR A 212 10.19 10.43 6.80
CA TYR A 212 10.32 9.21 6.00
C TYR A 212 11.76 8.68 6.03
N LYS A 213 11.94 7.40 5.68
CA LYS A 213 13.25 6.77 5.51
C LYS A 213 13.50 6.43 4.04
N LYS A 214 14.76 6.48 3.62
CA LYS A 214 15.18 5.98 2.29
C LYS A 214 15.45 4.48 2.30
N GLU A 215 15.98 3.98 3.41
CA GLU A 215 16.35 2.57 3.59
C GLU A 215 15.79 2.06 4.92
N ALA A 216 15.48 0.76 4.98
CA ALA A 216 15.04 0.13 6.22
C ALA A 216 16.09 0.33 7.32
N GLY A 217 15.63 0.66 8.54
CA GLY A 217 16.49 0.88 9.70
C GLY A 217 17.32 2.17 9.68
N SER A 218 17.18 3.03 8.66
CA SER A 218 17.85 4.35 8.65
C SER A 218 17.09 5.35 9.54
N THR A 219 17.75 6.45 9.87
CA THR A 219 17.13 7.58 10.57
C THR A 219 16.12 8.29 9.68
N GLY A 220 14.99 8.69 10.24
CA GLY A 220 13.95 9.43 9.56
C GLY A 220 14.42 10.79 9.07
N ILE A 221 14.08 11.14 7.83
CA ILE A 221 14.37 12.41 7.19
C ILE A 221 13.13 13.29 7.32
N PRO A 222 13.21 14.46 7.99
CA PRO A 222 12.09 15.37 8.12
C PRO A 222 11.97 16.28 6.87
N LEU A 223 10.74 16.56 6.49
CA LEU A 223 10.35 17.63 5.56
C LEU A 223 9.23 18.44 6.24
N SER A 224 9.22 19.75 6.07
CA SER A 224 8.19 20.61 6.65
C SER A 224 7.80 21.71 5.66
N GLU A 225 6.50 21.94 5.55
CA GLU A 225 5.92 23.00 4.74
C GLU A 225 4.79 23.71 5.47
N ASN A 226 4.58 25.00 5.16
CA ASN A 226 3.47 25.76 5.71
C ASN A 226 2.28 25.74 4.74
N VAL A 227 1.13 25.33 5.27
CA VAL A 227 -0.15 25.41 4.55
C VAL A 227 -0.71 26.83 4.71
N ARG A 228 -0.86 27.52 3.59
CA ARG A 228 -1.40 28.87 3.56
C ARG A 228 -2.89 28.89 3.25
N THR A 229 -3.55 29.93 3.67
CA THR A 229 -4.96 30.19 3.33
C THR A 229 -5.09 30.35 1.81
N GLY A 230 -5.93 29.49 1.22
CA GLY A 230 -6.47 29.68 -0.13
C GLY A 230 -8.00 29.72 -0.01
N THR A 231 -8.64 30.68 -0.66
CA THR A 231 -10.10 30.86 -0.60
C THR A 231 -10.76 30.66 -1.97
N ALA A 232 -10.12 29.93 -2.86
CA ALA A 232 -10.73 29.58 -4.13
C ALA A 232 -11.88 28.59 -3.91
N PRO A 233 -13.07 28.82 -4.48
CA PRO A 233 -14.14 27.85 -4.46
C PRO A 233 -13.71 26.57 -5.20
N ILE A 234 -14.28 25.42 -4.83
CA ILE A 234 -13.94 24.11 -5.43
C ILE A 234 -14.11 24.11 -6.96
N THR A 235 -14.99 24.96 -7.50
CA THR A 235 -15.19 25.15 -8.94
C THR A 235 -14.01 25.78 -9.67
N GLU A 236 -13.07 26.38 -8.92
CA GLU A 236 -11.83 26.98 -9.42
C GLU A 236 -10.60 26.14 -9.09
N ALA A 237 -10.81 24.97 -8.47
CA ALA A 237 -9.75 24.02 -8.19
C ALA A 237 -9.21 23.42 -9.51
N SER A 238 -7.96 22.98 -9.49
CA SER A 238 -7.39 22.25 -10.63
C SER A 238 -8.09 20.90 -10.82
N ASP A 239 -8.06 20.38 -12.05
CA ASP A 239 -8.63 19.07 -12.39
C ASP A 239 -7.96 17.90 -11.64
N ASP A 240 -6.90 18.16 -10.87
CA ASP A 240 -6.16 17.18 -10.05
C ASP A 240 -6.73 17.01 -8.62
N MET A 241 -7.86 17.67 -8.30
CA MET A 241 -8.53 17.56 -7.00
C MET A 241 -9.85 16.80 -7.07
#